data_4f6648d23f9f1e45305e1e5ad08c8cb5
#
_entry.id   4f6648d23f9f1e45305e1e5ad08c8cb5
#
_cell.length_a   1.000
_cell.length_b   1.000
_cell.length_c   1.000
_cell.angle_alpha   90.00
_cell.angle_beta   90.00
_cell.angle_gamma   90.00
#
_symmetry.space_group_name_H-M   'P 1'
#
loop_
_entity.id
_entity.type
_entity.pdbx_description
1 polymer ?
#
loop_
_entity_poly.entity_id
_entity_poly.type
_entity_poly.pdbx_seq_one_letter_code
_entity_poly.pdbx_strand_id
1 'polypeptide(L)'
;FAGKKLVMHVRRCNERELQVPFHVGDDASRTWIITKTGSGLSLKHDHRHKDGSDDKSTMYGGHTLDAGFANAQSFPADQYSKELFASQGIPQSMGNTWQMYIYPKQFTYRLVREGREFRVDFDLTKPITPPSAPWGYED
;
A
#
# COMPACT_ATOMS: atom_id res chain seq x y z
N PHE A 1 13.17 -7.01 2.48
CA PHE A 1 12.97 -7.16 1.02
C PHE A 1 14.29 -7.08 0.23
N ALA A 2 15.40 -6.99 0.92
CA ALA A 2 16.72 -6.94 0.27
C ALA A 2 16.93 -8.15 -0.63
N GLY A 3 17.46 -7.92 -1.84
CA GLY A 3 17.71 -8.97 -2.81
C GLY A 3 16.48 -9.50 -3.54
N LYS A 4 15.29 -9.02 -3.22
CA LYS A 4 14.05 -9.43 -3.89
C LYS A 4 13.70 -8.43 -4.98
N LYS A 5 13.11 -8.93 -6.07
CA LYS A 5 12.54 -8.09 -7.11
C LYS A 5 11.22 -7.51 -6.61
N LEU A 6 11.10 -6.20 -6.63
CA LEU A 6 9.89 -5.49 -6.21
C LEU A 6 9.14 -5.03 -7.45
N VAL A 7 7.88 -5.43 -7.57
CA VAL A 7 7.04 -5.14 -8.74
C VAL A 7 5.70 -4.61 -8.30
N MET A 8 5.22 -3.59 -8.98
CA MET A 8 3.85 -3.09 -8.83
C MET A 8 3.17 -3.03 -10.19
N HIS A 9 1.86 -3.12 -10.18
CA HIS A 9 1.07 -2.83 -11.38
C HIS A 9 -0.28 -2.27 -10.96
N VAL A 10 -0.94 -1.55 -11.88
CA VAL A 10 -2.27 -1.02 -11.63
C VAL A 10 -3.27 -2.06 -12.10
N ARG A 11 -3.93 -2.73 -11.17
CA ARG A 11 -4.91 -3.75 -11.47
C ARG A 11 -6.31 -3.18 -11.70
N ARG A 12 -6.65 -2.14 -10.94
CA ARG A 12 -7.94 -1.48 -11.05
C ARG A 12 -7.76 0.01 -10.84
N CYS A 13 -8.41 0.78 -11.71
CA CYS A 13 -8.41 2.22 -11.60
C CYS A 13 -9.75 2.75 -12.10
N ASN A 14 -10.55 3.33 -11.21
CA ASN A 14 -11.80 3.99 -11.54
C ASN A 14 -11.93 5.27 -10.71
N GLU A 15 -13.07 5.94 -10.76
CA GLU A 15 -13.26 7.23 -10.09
C GLU A 15 -13.17 7.15 -8.56
N ARG A 16 -13.36 5.97 -7.98
CA ARG A 16 -13.42 5.81 -6.53
C ARG A 16 -12.26 5.03 -5.97
N GLU A 17 -11.62 4.16 -6.75
CA GLU A 17 -10.66 3.19 -6.23
C GLU A 17 -9.52 2.93 -7.17
N LEU A 18 -8.33 2.82 -6.59
CA LEU A 18 -7.10 2.39 -7.25
C LEU A 18 -6.58 1.16 -6.50
N GLN A 19 -6.36 0.06 -7.22
CA GLN A 19 -5.76 -1.15 -6.67
C GLN A 19 -4.39 -1.37 -7.29
N VAL A 20 -3.38 -1.46 -6.43
CA VAL A 20 -1.99 -1.62 -6.85
C VAL A 20 -1.39 -2.82 -6.13
N PRO A 21 -1.38 -4.00 -6.74
CA PRO A 21 -0.65 -5.14 -6.19
C PRO A 21 0.83 -4.84 -6.06
N PHE A 22 1.41 -5.27 -4.96
CA PHE A 22 2.83 -5.13 -4.67
C PHE A 22 3.43 -6.52 -4.46
N HIS A 23 4.29 -6.93 -5.40
CA HIS A 23 4.92 -8.25 -5.38
C HIS A 23 6.36 -8.13 -4.88
N VAL A 24 6.71 -9.00 -3.95
CA VAL A 24 8.07 -9.11 -3.40
C VAL A 24 8.60 -10.48 -3.79
N GLY A 25 9.34 -10.57 -4.90
CA GLY A 25 9.71 -11.85 -5.48
C GLY A 25 8.44 -12.66 -5.81
N ASP A 26 8.31 -13.86 -5.26
CA ASP A 26 7.15 -14.71 -5.46
C ASP A 26 6.02 -14.44 -4.45
N ASP A 27 6.22 -13.52 -3.52
CA ASP A 27 5.21 -13.14 -2.52
C ASP A 27 4.21 -12.17 -3.14
N ALA A 28 3.00 -12.65 -3.40
CA ALA A 28 1.90 -11.88 -3.98
C ALA A 28 0.81 -11.59 -2.94
N SER A 29 1.20 -11.43 -1.67
CA SER A 29 0.27 -11.29 -0.55
C SER A 29 -0.34 -9.90 -0.40
N ARG A 30 0.22 -8.86 -1.02
CA ARG A 30 -0.13 -7.47 -0.72
C ARG A 30 -0.74 -6.75 -1.90
N THR A 31 -1.82 -6.00 -1.64
CA THR A 31 -2.39 -5.04 -2.58
C THR A 31 -2.65 -3.73 -1.85
N TRP A 32 -2.14 -2.64 -2.38
CA TRP A 32 -2.47 -1.31 -1.89
C TRP A 32 -3.79 -0.88 -2.49
N ILE A 33 -4.74 -0.46 -1.65
CA ILE A 33 -6.05 -0.02 -2.10
C ILE A 33 -6.23 1.43 -1.65
N ILE A 34 -6.34 2.33 -2.63
CA ILE A 34 -6.57 3.74 -2.38
C ILE A 34 -7.99 4.04 -2.78
N THR A 35 -8.77 4.55 -1.83
CA THR A 35 -10.21 4.80 -2.02
C THR A 35 -10.52 6.26 -1.73
N LYS A 36 -11.33 6.86 -2.60
CA LYS A 36 -11.88 8.20 -2.38
C LYS A 36 -12.98 8.10 -1.32
N THR A 37 -12.88 8.94 -0.30
CA THR A 37 -13.85 9.00 0.80
C THR A 37 -14.58 10.34 0.79
N GLY A 38 -15.52 10.51 1.70
CA GLY A 38 -16.22 11.79 1.84
C GLY A 38 -15.34 12.93 2.33
N SER A 39 -14.16 12.63 2.91
CA SER A 39 -13.26 13.65 3.50
C SER A 39 -11.84 13.58 2.97
N GLY A 40 -11.57 12.78 1.96
CA GLY A 40 -10.24 12.68 1.38
C GLY A 40 -9.98 11.33 0.73
N LEU A 41 -8.82 10.74 1.07
CA LEU A 41 -8.38 9.46 0.54
C LEU A 41 -8.00 8.52 1.68
N SER A 42 -8.33 7.25 1.50
CA SER A 42 -7.94 6.15 2.38
C SER A 42 -6.93 5.27 1.65
N LEU A 43 -5.89 4.84 2.35
CA LEU A 43 -4.99 3.79 1.89
C LEU A 43 -5.12 2.59 2.80
N LYS A 44 -5.41 1.43 2.22
CA LYS A 44 -5.47 0.16 2.94
C LYS A 44 -4.53 -0.85 2.32
N HIS A 45 -3.96 -1.72 3.16
CA HIS A 45 -3.12 -2.84 2.74
C HIS A 45 -3.96 -4.10 2.85
N ASP A 46 -4.40 -4.62 1.71
CA ASP A 46 -5.06 -5.94 1.67
C ASP A 46 -3.95 -6.99 1.68
N HIS A 47 -3.87 -7.75 2.77
CA HIS A 47 -2.82 -8.74 2.99
C HIS A 47 -3.46 -10.11 3.13
N ARG A 48 -3.09 -11.03 2.23
CA ARG A 48 -3.70 -12.35 2.14
C ARG A 48 -2.67 -13.47 2.17
N HIS A 49 -3.14 -14.64 2.60
CA HIS A 49 -2.38 -15.88 2.47
C HIS A 49 -2.47 -16.40 1.04
N LYS A 50 -1.62 -17.39 0.72
CA LYS A 50 -1.55 -17.96 -0.62
C LYS A 50 -2.88 -18.57 -1.08
N ASP A 51 -3.69 -19.08 -0.15
CA ASP A 51 -5.02 -19.65 -0.46
C ASP A 51 -6.10 -18.57 -0.65
N GLY A 52 -5.76 -17.29 -0.51
CA GLY A 52 -6.68 -16.18 -0.67
C GLY A 52 -7.36 -15.72 0.59
N SER A 53 -7.19 -16.43 1.71
CA SER A 53 -7.77 -16.02 2.98
C SER A 53 -7.03 -14.81 3.56
N ASP A 54 -7.73 -14.00 4.36
CA ASP A 54 -7.16 -12.81 4.96
C ASP A 54 -6.07 -13.16 5.98
N ASP A 55 -4.94 -12.44 5.91
CA ASP A 55 -3.98 -12.44 7.01
C ASP A 55 -4.59 -11.70 8.19
N LYS A 56 -4.20 -12.08 9.42
CA LYS A 56 -4.68 -11.37 10.60
C LYS A 56 -4.23 -9.91 10.63
N SER A 57 -3.15 -9.58 9.94
CA SER A 57 -2.63 -8.21 9.76
C SER A 57 -3.06 -7.69 8.41
N THR A 58 -4.37 -7.55 8.17
CA THR A 58 -4.90 -7.06 6.90
C THR A 58 -5.69 -5.78 7.07
N MET A 59 -5.86 -5.05 5.97
CA MET A 59 -6.63 -3.80 5.86
C MET A 59 -6.16 -2.70 6.80
N TYR A 60 -4.90 -2.76 7.22
CA TYR A 60 -4.29 -1.65 7.94
C TYR A 60 -3.89 -0.54 6.95
N GLY A 61 -3.77 0.66 7.44
CA GLY A 61 -3.40 1.81 6.62
C GLY A 61 -3.76 3.11 7.31
N GLY A 62 -4.08 4.11 6.50
CA GLY A 62 -4.35 5.43 7.01
C GLY A 62 -5.32 6.22 6.15
N HIS A 63 -5.58 7.42 6.59
CA HIS A 63 -6.45 8.37 5.89
C HIS A 63 -5.76 9.73 5.84
N THR A 64 -5.95 10.47 4.74
CA THR A 64 -5.40 11.81 4.61
C THR A 64 -6.01 12.73 5.65
N LEU A 65 -5.21 13.66 6.18
CA LEU A 65 -5.65 14.67 7.14
C LEU A 65 -5.75 16.07 6.51
N ASP A 66 -5.26 16.20 5.27
CA ASP A 66 -5.27 17.46 4.53
C ASP A 66 -5.44 17.16 3.04
N ALA A 67 -5.50 18.21 2.23
CA ALA A 67 -5.71 18.09 0.80
C ALA A 67 -4.47 17.50 0.07
N GLY A 68 -3.29 17.62 0.66
CA GLY A 68 -2.05 17.19 0.02
C GLY A 68 -1.82 17.88 -1.31
N PHE A 69 -1.19 17.14 -2.23
CA PHE A 69 -0.92 17.60 -3.58
C PHE A 69 -1.50 16.60 -4.57
N ALA A 70 -1.75 17.03 -5.80
CA ALA A 70 -2.32 16.16 -6.82
C ALA A 70 -1.50 14.89 -7.05
N ASN A 71 -0.18 14.95 -6.87
CA ASN A 71 0.74 13.85 -7.11
C ASN A 71 1.40 13.32 -5.82
N ALA A 72 1.01 13.79 -4.66
CA ALA A 72 1.63 13.38 -3.39
C ALA A 72 0.60 13.42 -2.25
N GLN A 73 0.40 12.28 -1.60
CA GLN A 73 -0.56 12.15 -0.50
C GLN A 73 0.08 11.43 0.68
N SER A 74 -0.30 11.85 1.89
CA SER A 74 0.16 11.25 3.14
C SER A 74 -1.03 10.66 3.90
N PHE A 75 -0.83 9.46 4.42
CA PHE A 75 -1.86 8.67 5.10
C PHE A 75 -1.36 8.27 6.49
N PRO A 76 -1.53 9.13 7.52
CA PRO A 76 -1.22 8.70 8.89
C PRO A 76 -2.12 7.55 9.31
N ALA A 77 -1.59 6.64 10.13
CA ALA A 77 -2.31 5.44 10.56
C ALA A 77 -3.68 5.80 11.14
N ASP A 78 -4.71 5.11 10.66
CA ASP A 78 -6.08 5.30 11.16
C ASP A 78 -6.29 4.56 12.48
N GLN A 79 -7.46 4.78 13.10
CA GLN A 79 -7.75 4.20 14.41
C GLN A 79 -7.81 2.67 14.37
N TYR A 80 -8.42 2.12 13.33
CA TYR A 80 -8.44 0.66 13.13
C TYR A 80 -7.02 0.08 13.13
N SER A 81 -6.11 0.71 12.38
CA SER A 81 -4.73 0.24 12.26
C SER A 81 -3.97 0.37 13.58
N LYS A 82 -4.16 1.46 14.31
CA LYS A 82 -3.53 1.65 15.62
C LYS A 82 -3.96 0.57 16.61
N GLU A 83 -5.25 0.25 16.65
CA GLU A 83 -5.78 -0.79 17.51
C GLU A 83 -5.26 -2.17 17.11
N LEU A 84 -5.21 -2.44 15.80
CA LEU A 84 -4.66 -3.69 15.29
C LEU A 84 -3.19 -3.87 15.71
N PHE A 85 -2.37 -2.84 15.51
CA PHE A 85 -0.95 -2.89 15.87
C PHE A 85 -0.74 -3.06 17.38
N ALA A 86 -1.52 -2.37 18.17
CA ALA A 86 -1.46 -2.53 19.63
C ALA A 86 -1.80 -3.95 20.03
N SER A 87 -2.86 -4.53 19.45
CA SER A 87 -3.29 -5.91 19.76
C SER A 87 -2.28 -6.95 19.32
N GLN A 88 -1.47 -6.65 18.33
CA GLN A 88 -0.44 -7.56 17.81
C GLN A 88 0.93 -7.37 18.46
N GLY A 89 1.04 -6.50 19.46
CA GLY A 89 2.29 -6.27 20.17
C GLY A 89 3.34 -5.51 19.37
N ILE A 90 2.93 -4.70 18.41
CA ILE A 90 3.81 -3.84 17.62
C ILE A 90 3.39 -2.36 17.74
N PRO A 91 3.35 -1.80 18.96
CA PRO A 91 2.85 -0.44 19.18
C PRO A 91 3.65 0.64 18.44
N GLN A 92 4.91 0.38 18.09
CA GLN A 92 5.71 1.32 17.31
C GLN A 92 5.10 1.62 15.94
N SER A 93 4.33 0.68 15.38
CA SER A 93 3.67 0.87 14.08
C SER A 93 2.47 1.81 14.16
N MET A 94 2.00 2.13 15.35
CA MET A 94 0.91 3.10 15.52
C MET A 94 1.31 4.51 15.05
N GLY A 95 2.61 4.81 15.00
CA GLY A 95 3.13 6.08 14.47
C GLY A 95 3.39 6.08 12.97
N ASN A 96 3.02 5.02 12.25
CA ASN A 96 3.26 4.95 10.82
C ASN A 96 2.49 6.01 10.06
N THR A 97 3.18 6.62 9.08
CA THR A 97 2.55 7.40 8.03
C THR A 97 3.01 6.83 6.70
N TRP A 98 2.07 6.47 5.87
CA TRP A 98 2.34 6.02 4.51
C TRP A 98 2.20 7.19 3.58
N GLN A 99 3.08 7.24 2.56
CA GLN A 99 3.06 8.30 1.56
C GLN A 99 3.12 7.67 0.18
N MET A 100 2.36 8.24 -0.74
CA MET A 100 2.40 7.84 -2.14
C MET A 100 2.65 9.05 -3.02
N TYR A 101 3.57 8.87 -3.97
CA TYR A 101 3.90 9.88 -4.96
C TYR A 101 3.68 9.26 -6.33
N ILE A 102 2.89 9.94 -7.17
CA ILE A 102 2.58 9.47 -8.52
C ILE A 102 2.96 10.56 -9.51
N TYR A 103 4.06 10.33 -10.23
CA TYR A 103 4.55 11.22 -11.26
C TYR A 103 4.49 10.50 -12.61
N PRO A 104 4.60 11.22 -13.75
CA PRO A 104 4.53 10.56 -15.06
C PRO A 104 5.54 9.43 -15.27
N LYS A 105 6.71 9.51 -14.64
CA LYS A 105 7.79 8.54 -14.83
C LYS A 105 8.13 7.73 -13.59
N GLN A 106 7.48 7.99 -12.47
CA GLN A 106 7.83 7.32 -11.21
C GLN A 106 6.62 7.21 -10.29
N PHE A 107 6.48 6.04 -9.68
CA PHE A 107 5.54 5.79 -8.58
C PHE A 107 6.36 5.47 -7.35
N THR A 108 6.09 6.14 -6.23
CA THR A 108 6.82 5.91 -4.98
C THR A 108 5.86 5.53 -3.85
N TYR A 109 6.20 4.48 -3.14
CA TYR A 109 5.57 4.09 -1.88
C TYR A 109 6.58 4.30 -0.77
N ARG A 110 6.18 5.02 0.28
CA ARG A 110 7.07 5.33 1.41
C ARG A 110 6.35 5.11 2.72
N LEU A 111 7.03 4.50 3.67
CA LEU A 111 6.56 4.32 5.03
C LEU A 111 7.54 5.05 5.96
N VAL A 112 7.03 5.92 6.81
CA VAL A 112 7.85 6.62 7.80
C VAL A 112 7.24 6.54 9.19
N ARG A 113 8.10 6.44 10.18
CA ARG A 113 7.81 6.68 11.57
C ARG A 113 9.11 7.04 12.26
N GLU A 114 9.06 7.46 13.50
CA GLU A 114 10.27 7.78 14.24
C GLU A 114 11.27 6.62 14.19
N GLY A 115 12.49 6.89 13.75
CA GLY A 115 13.56 5.92 13.68
C GLY A 115 13.49 4.92 12.53
N ARG A 116 12.50 5.04 11.62
CA ARG A 116 12.39 4.10 10.50
C ARG A 116 11.84 4.76 9.25
N GLU A 117 12.44 4.38 8.12
CA GLU A 117 11.92 4.71 6.79
C GLU A 117 12.05 3.48 5.89
N PHE A 118 10.99 3.21 5.13
CA PHE A 118 11.01 2.28 4.01
C PHE A 118 10.53 3.03 2.78
N ARG A 119 11.29 2.96 1.69
CA ARG A 119 10.92 3.62 0.45
C ARG A 119 11.19 2.72 -0.74
N VAL A 120 10.27 2.66 -1.68
CA VAL A 120 10.48 2.00 -2.96
C VAL A 120 10.00 2.92 -4.08
N ASP A 121 10.88 3.13 -5.05
CA ASP A 121 10.59 3.91 -6.26
C ASP A 121 10.48 2.94 -7.43
N PHE A 122 9.37 3.03 -8.15
CA PHE A 122 9.14 2.23 -9.35
C PHE A 122 9.34 3.10 -10.58
N ASP A 123 10.15 2.62 -11.52
CA ASP A 123 10.42 3.31 -12.78
C ASP A 123 9.30 2.99 -13.77
N LEU A 124 8.45 3.97 -14.06
CA LEU A 124 7.31 3.82 -14.96
C LEU A 124 7.71 3.93 -16.43
N THR A 125 8.98 4.23 -16.73
CA THR A 125 9.47 4.31 -18.12
C THR A 125 9.88 2.95 -18.67
N LYS A 126 9.94 1.91 -17.80
CA LYS A 126 10.38 0.56 -18.16
C LYS A 126 9.28 -0.45 -17.86
N PRO A 127 8.23 -0.51 -18.69
CA PRO A 127 7.15 -1.45 -18.45
C PRO A 127 7.63 -2.89 -18.55
N ILE A 128 7.02 -3.74 -17.73
CA ILE A 128 7.28 -5.19 -17.73
C ILE A 128 5.98 -5.92 -18.03
N THR A 129 6.09 -7.21 -18.34
CA THR A 129 4.90 -8.05 -18.47
C THR A 129 4.17 -8.04 -17.11
N PRO A 130 2.86 -7.71 -17.08
CA PRO A 130 2.12 -7.73 -15.83
C PRO A 130 2.21 -9.08 -15.15
N PRO A 131 2.46 -9.12 -13.83
CA PRO A 131 2.47 -10.39 -13.09
C PRO A 131 1.06 -10.95 -12.96
N SER A 132 0.96 -12.20 -12.51
CA SER A 132 -0.31 -12.82 -12.17
C SER A 132 -1.04 -12.00 -11.10
N ALA A 133 -2.34 -12.21 -10.97
CA ALA A 133 -3.13 -11.58 -9.93
C ALA A 133 -2.54 -11.88 -8.54
N PRO A 134 -2.67 -10.94 -7.59
CA PRO A 134 -2.27 -11.22 -6.21
C PRO A 134 -3.16 -12.31 -5.61
N TRP A 135 -2.68 -12.91 -4.54
CA TRP A 135 -3.40 -14.00 -3.87
C TRP A 135 -4.81 -13.56 -3.46
N GLY A 136 -5.79 -14.41 -3.77
CA GLY A 136 -7.20 -14.14 -3.50
C GLY A 136 -7.91 -13.31 -4.57
N TYR A 137 -7.22 -12.88 -5.60
CA TYR A 137 -7.78 -12.14 -6.72
C TYR A 137 -7.78 -13.03 -7.96
N GLU A 138 -8.68 -12.76 -8.89
CA GLU A 138 -8.74 -13.48 -10.17
C GLU A 138 -7.94 -12.75 -11.25
N ASP A 139 -7.31 -13.53 -12.11
CA ASP A 139 -6.59 -13.00 -13.28
C ASP A 139 -7.52 -12.41 -14.37
#